data_3bb83677d7922efa0012d5b63c55e864
#
_entry.id   3bb83677d7922efa0012d5b63c55e864
#
_cell.length_a   1.000
_cell.length_b   1.000
_cell.length_c   1.000
_cell.angle_alpha   90.00
_cell.angle_beta   90.00
_cell.angle_gamma   90.00
#
_symmetry.space_group_name_H-M   'P 1'
#
loop_
_entity.id
_entity.type
_entity.pdbx_description
1 polymer ?
#
loop_
_entity_poly.entity_id
_entity_poly.type
_entity_poly.pdbx_seq_one_letter_code
_entity_poly.pdbx_strand_id
1 'polypeptide(L)'
;MALQSRGEHAALAEIRDSLLETYACNDAMNQLILSELDPRAWRAPLPGEKRGGRTIAAIFAHLHNCRLSWLKNSAPHLKCPAALDPDRCTMKQAAAAHRKSGAQCLRMLTDALSAAPNRLVAKFARGSWAQTWPAGATMFAYMFSHEAHHRGQILLLAHQMGYRLLHTTPGVWHWEKLWKQAGLATRPH
;
A
#
# COMPACT_ATOMS: atom_id res chain seq x y z
N MET A 1 -4.22 38.14 -12.48
CA MET A 1 -3.95 37.44 -11.21
C MET A 1 -5.03 36.40 -10.85
N ALA A 2 -6.35 36.70 -10.82
CA ALA A 2 -7.36 35.73 -10.36
C ALA A 2 -7.55 34.49 -11.29
N LEU A 3 -7.38 34.64 -12.59
CA LEU A 3 -7.48 33.51 -13.55
C LEU A 3 -6.27 32.57 -13.47
N GLN A 4 -5.07 33.12 -13.24
CA GLN A 4 -3.84 32.35 -13.10
C GLN A 4 -3.84 31.51 -11.81
N SER A 5 -4.33 32.08 -10.68
CA SER A 5 -4.47 31.35 -9.43
C SER A 5 -5.52 30.21 -9.51
N ARG A 6 -6.59 30.39 -10.29
CA ARG A 6 -7.59 29.32 -10.51
C ARG A 6 -7.00 28.13 -11.29
N GLY A 7 -6.19 28.41 -12.33
CA GLY A 7 -5.50 27.37 -13.10
C GLY A 7 -4.51 26.57 -12.25
N GLU A 8 -3.72 27.25 -11.41
CA GLU A 8 -2.77 26.60 -10.50
C GLU A 8 -3.48 25.71 -9.47
N HIS A 9 -4.59 26.17 -8.89
CA HIS A 9 -5.37 25.34 -7.95
C HIS A 9 -5.97 24.11 -8.62
N ALA A 10 -6.43 24.23 -9.86
CA ALA A 10 -6.96 23.10 -10.61
C ALA A 10 -5.87 22.06 -10.90
N ALA A 11 -4.69 22.48 -11.35
CA ALA A 11 -3.55 21.61 -11.59
C ALA A 11 -3.07 20.86 -10.33
N LEU A 12 -3.01 21.56 -9.19
CA LEU A 12 -2.64 20.95 -7.92
C LEU A 12 -3.68 19.92 -7.45
N ALA A 13 -4.97 20.20 -7.66
CA ALA A 13 -6.03 19.24 -7.35
C ALA A 13 -5.93 17.99 -8.23
N GLU A 14 -5.63 18.14 -9.51
CA GLU A 14 -5.43 17.02 -10.42
C GLU A 14 -4.25 16.14 -10.03
N ILE A 15 -3.11 16.74 -9.66
CA ILE A 15 -1.94 16.00 -9.18
C ILE A 15 -2.27 15.23 -7.89
N ARG A 16 -2.96 15.88 -6.95
CA ARG A 16 -3.43 15.23 -5.71
C ARG A 16 -4.27 14.00 -6.01
N ASP A 17 -5.27 14.16 -6.85
CA ASP A 17 -6.21 13.10 -7.18
C ASP A 17 -5.50 11.94 -7.88
N SER A 18 -4.57 12.24 -8.79
CA SER A 18 -3.73 11.22 -9.45
C SER A 18 -2.85 10.44 -8.46
N LEU A 19 -2.29 11.09 -7.45
CA LEU A 19 -1.52 10.40 -6.40
C LEU A 19 -2.41 9.49 -5.57
N LEU A 20 -3.62 9.92 -5.21
CA LEU A 20 -4.56 9.10 -4.44
C LEU A 20 -5.04 7.89 -5.24
N GLU A 21 -5.37 8.08 -6.51
CA GLU A 21 -5.74 7.00 -7.45
C GLU A 21 -4.60 5.99 -7.59
N THR A 22 -3.37 6.47 -7.75
CA THR A 22 -2.18 5.61 -7.85
C THR A 22 -1.97 4.79 -6.57
N TYR A 23 -2.20 5.37 -5.39
CA TYR A 23 -2.10 4.60 -4.15
C TYR A 23 -3.23 3.58 -3.98
N ALA A 24 -4.44 3.90 -4.39
CA ALA A 24 -5.56 2.95 -4.40
C ALA A 24 -5.27 1.76 -5.34
N CYS A 25 -4.69 2.03 -6.52
CA CYS A 25 -4.22 0.99 -7.43
C CYS A 25 -3.12 0.13 -6.79
N ASN A 26 -2.16 0.75 -6.10
CA ASN A 26 -1.11 0.06 -5.35
C ASN A 26 -1.67 -0.89 -4.29
N ASP A 27 -2.71 -0.47 -3.54
CA ASP A 27 -3.37 -1.35 -2.56
C ASP A 27 -4.14 -2.49 -3.25
N ALA A 28 -4.81 -2.21 -4.37
CA ALA A 28 -5.49 -3.22 -5.17
C ALA A 28 -4.55 -4.32 -5.67
N MET A 29 -3.30 -3.98 -6.04
CA MET A 29 -2.27 -4.98 -6.39
C MET A 29 -1.94 -5.91 -5.21
N ASN A 30 -1.85 -5.39 -3.99
CA ASN A 30 -1.62 -6.22 -2.81
C ASN A 30 -2.79 -7.18 -2.56
N GLN A 31 -4.03 -6.72 -2.76
CA GLN A 31 -5.23 -7.55 -2.63
C GLN A 31 -5.28 -8.62 -3.72
N LEU A 32 -4.91 -8.29 -4.95
CA LEU A 32 -4.85 -9.23 -6.07
C LEU A 32 -3.87 -10.37 -5.77
N ILE A 33 -2.67 -10.07 -5.31
CA ILE A 33 -1.68 -11.09 -4.93
C ILE A 33 -2.23 -11.99 -3.82
N LEU A 34 -2.83 -11.42 -2.79
CA LEU A 34 -3.45 -12.18 -1.69
C LEU A 34 -4.59 -13.08 -2.16
N SER A 35 -5.34 -12.69 -3.19
CA SER A 35 -6.45 -13.49 -3.73
C SER A 35 -6.00 -14.63 -4.64
N GLU A 36 -4.85 -14.50 -5.30
CA GLU A 36 -4.34 -15.46 -6.28
C GLU A 36 -3.22 -16.35 -5.73
N LEU A 37 -2.67 -16.03 -4.56
CA LEU A 37 -1.61 -16.81 -3.95
C LEU A 37 -2.10 -18.21 -3.56
N ASP A 38 -1.37 -19.24 -4.00
CA ASP A 38 -1.62 -20.60 -3.54
C ASP A 38 -1.45 -20.71 -2.02
N PRO A 39 -2.45 -21.19 -1.27
CA PRO A 39 -2.35 -21.31 0.18
C PRO A 39 -1.14 -22.12 0.66
N ARG A 40 -0.64 -23.06 -0.15
CA ARG A 40 0.57 -23.85 0.16
C ARG A 40 1.82 -22.99 0.19
N ALA A 41 1.88 -21.90 -0.60
CA ALA A 41 3.01 -20.96 -0.60
C ALA A 41 3.04 -20.07 0.65
N TRP A 42 1.93 -19.92 1.36
CA TRP A 42 1.77 -18.93 2.44
C TRP A 42 2.87 -19.00 3.50
N ARG A 43 3.23 -20.23 3.92
CA ARG A 43 4.27 -20.48 4.93
C ARG A 43 5.33 -21.49 4.46
N ALA A 44 5.39 -21.76 3.16
CA ALA A 44 6.39 -22.67 2.62
C ALA A 44 7.81 -22.14 2.89
N PRO A 45 8.72 -22.99 3.35
CA PRO A 45 10.13 -22.62 3.45
C PRO A 45 10.75 -22.55 2.04
N LEU A 46 11.75 -21.71 1.87
CA LEU A 46 12.54 -21.70 0.64
C LEU A 46 13.33 -22.99 0.48
N PRO A 47 13.34 -23.58 -0.72
CA PRO A 47 14.17 -24.77 -0.99
C PRO A 47 15.66 -24.49 -0.70
N GLY A 48 16.29 -25.36 0.08
CA GLY A 48 17.72 -25.26 0.39
C GLY A 48 18.13 -24.30 1.50
N GLU A 49 17.23 -23.54 2.09
CA GLU A 49 17.56 -22.69 3.25
C GLU A 49 17.69 -23.49 4.54
N LYS A 50 18.90 -23.49 5.12
CA LYS A 50 19.18 -24.10 6.42
C LYS A 50 18.71 -23.24 7.62
N ARG A 51 18.43 -21.95 7.42
CA ARG A 51 17.87 -21.03 8.42
C ARG A 51 16.68 -20.33 7.82
N GLY A 52 15.56 -20.39 8.52
CA GLY A 52 14.25 -19.92 8.06
C GLY A 52 14.28 -18.50 7.52
N GLY A 53 14.24 -18.38 6.20
CA GLY A 53 14.02 -17.11 5.52
C GLY A 53 12.62 -16.57 5.81
N ARG A 54 12.43 -15.32 5.47
CA ARG A 54 11.14 -14.65 5.68
C ARG A 54 10.07 -15.28 4.78
N THR A 55 9.05 -15.92 5.36
CA THR A 55 7.92 -16.47 4.61
C THR A 55 7.07 -15.37 3.97
N ILE A 56 6.27 -15.73 2.95
CA ILE A 56 5.29 -14.81 2.34
C ILE A 56 4.33 -14.27 3.40
N ALA A 57 3.89 -15.12 4.34
CA ALA A 57 3.07 -14.70 5.50
C ALA A 57 3.74 -13.58 6.31
N ALA A 58 5.02 -13.74 6.63
CA ALA A 58 5.78 -12.76 7.40
C ALA A 58 5.97 -11.44 6.64
N ILE A 59 6.11 -11.49 5.30
CA ILE A 59 6.22 -10.28 4.48
C ILE A 59 4.88 -9.52 4.45
N PHE A 60 3.74 -10.19 4.27
CA PHE A 60 2.43 -9.54 4.34
C PHE A 60 2.13 -8.98 5.73
N ALA A 61 2.47 -9.71 6.80
CA ALA A 61 2.34 -9.19 8.16
C ALA A 61 3.21 -7.94 8.38
N HIS A 62 4.45 -7.94 7.87
CA HIS A 62 5.33 -6.79 7.91
C HIS A 62 4.76 -5.58 7.17
N LEU A 63 4.28 -5.75 5.93
CA LEU A 63 3.64 -4.67 5.15
C LEU A 63 2.47 -4.04 5.93
N HIS A 64 1.58 -4.88 6.44
CA HIS A 64 0.46 -4.42 7.26
C HIS A 64 0.94 -3.66 8.50
N ASN A 65 1.87 -4.21 9.27
CA ASN A 65 2.37 -3.62 10.50
C ASN A 65 3.14 -2.31 10.25
N CYS A 66 3.82 -2.17 9.11
CA CYS A 66 4.42 -0.89 8.69
C CYS A 66 3.33 0.17 8.43
N ARG A 67 2.24 -0.18 7.75
CA ARG A 67 1.09 0.73 7.58
C ARG A 67 0.52 1.20 8.93
N LEU A 68 0.44 0.30 9.91
CA LEU A 68 0.00 0.67 11.27
C LEU A 68 0.97 1.64 11.95
N SER A 69 2.28 1.43 11.76
CA SER A 69 3.29 2.35 12.28
C SER A 69 3.15 3.75 11.67
N TRP A 70 2.95 3.83 10.34
CA TRP A 70 2.70 5.11 9.66
C TRP A 70 1.45 5.81 10.18
N LEU A 71 0.34 5.08 10.31
CA LEU A 71 -0.92 5.61 10.84
C LEU A 71 -0.77 6.14 12.27
N LYS A 72 -0.20 5.33 13.17
CA LYS A 72 -0.02 5.71 14.58
C LYS A 72 0.83 6.97 14.75
N ASN A 73 1.89 7.11 13.93
CA ASN A 73 2.85 8.20 14.10
C ASN A 73 2.50 9.45 13.27
N SER A 74 1.72 9.32 12.20
CA SER A 74 1.42 10.43 11.30
C SER A 74 -0.04 10.89 11.34
N ALA A 75 -0.98 9.99 11.64
CA ALA A 75 -2.41 10.25 11.59
C ALA A 75 -3.16 9.67 12.81
N PRO A 76 -2.83 10.08 14.05
CA PRO A 76 -3.40 9.51 15.27
C PRO A 76 -4.92 9.70 15.39
N HIS A 77 -5.53 10.59 14.61
CA HIS A 77 -6.97 10.79 14.52
C HIS A 77 -7.69 9.68 13.74
N LEU A 78 -6.95 8.85 13.00
CA LEU A 78 -7.52 7.73 12.25
C LEU A 78 -7.51 6.44 13.07
N LYS A 79 -8.55 5.61 12.88
CA LYS A 79 -8.63 4.31 13.53
C LYS A 79 -7.53 3.39 13.02
N CYS A 80 -6.62 2.97 13.92
CA CYS A 80 -5.56 2.03 13.60
C CYS A 80 -6.08 0.59 13.75
N PRO A 81 -5.99 -0.28 12.72
CA PRO A 81 -6.32 -1.70 12.83
C PRO A 81 -5.39 -2.45 13.79
N ALA A 82 -5.77 -3.67 14.18
CA ALA A 82 -4.92 -4.54 15.00
C ALA A 82 -3.73 -5.07 14.16
N ALA A 83 -2.58 -5.24 14.82
CA ALA A 83 -1.39 -5.81 14.20
C ALA A 83 -1.59 -7.29 13.83
N LEU A 84 -0.82 -7.76 12.85
CA LEU A 84 -0.72 -9.17 12.49
C LEU A 84 0.51 -9.80 13.15
N ASP A 85 0.32 -11.01 13.66
CA ASP A 85 1.42 -11.88 14.09
C ASP A 85 2.04 -12.53 12.84
N PRO A 86 3.33 -12.29 12.54
CA PRO A 86 3.99 -12.83 11.35
C PRO A 86 4.05 -14.36 11.34
N ASP A 87 4.07 -15.00 12.53
CA ASP A 87 4.20 -16.44 12.66
C ASP A 87 2.87 -17.18 12.69
N ARG A 88 1.77 -16.49 12.98
CA ARG A 88 0.47 -17.13 13.21
C ARG A 88 -0.65 -16.67 12.28
N CYS A 89 -0.53 -15.49 11.65
CA CYS A 89 -1.62 -14.97 10.82
C CYS A 89 -1.95 -15.91 9.66
N THR A 90 -3.23 -16.12 9.44
CA THR A 90 -3.74 -16.82 8.26
C THR A 90 -3.83 -15.87 7.06
N MET A 91 -3.86 -16.43 5.85
CA MET A 91 -4.05 -15.67 4.61
C MET A 91 -5.35 -14.85 4.63
N LYS A 92 -6.45 -15.44 5.15
CA LYS A 92 -7.74 -14.74 5.33
C LYS A 92 -7.64 -13.56 6.28
N GLN A 93 -6.93 -13.70 7.40
CA GLN A 93 -6.68 -12.61 8.34
C GLN A 93 -5.84 -11.52 7.70
N ALA A 94 -4.78 -11.88 6.95
CA ALA A 94 -3.93 -10.93 6.23
C ALA A 94 -4.74 -10.14 5.19
N ALA A 95 -5.55 -10.81 4.36
CA ALA A 95 -6.40 -10.14 3.38
C ALA A 95 -7.37 -9.13 4.02
N ALA A 96 -8.02 -9.51 5.13
CA ALA A 96 -8.92 -8.61 5.86
C ALA A 96 -8.17 -7.42 6.50
N ALA A 97 -6.99 -7.67 7.07
CA ALA A 97 -6.15 -6.66 7.70
C ALA A 97 -5.61 -5.65 6.67
N HIS A 98 -5.14 -6.13 5.52
CA HIS A 98 -4.65 -5.29 4.42
C HIS A 98 -5.74 -4.37 3.87
N ARG A 99 -6.98 -4.87 3.65
CA ARG A 99 -8.10 -4.01 3.25
C ARG A 99 -8.34 -2.87 4.23
N LYS A 100 -8.34 -3.18 5.54
CA LYS A 100 -8.54 -2.16 6.58
C LYS A 100 -7.39 -1.14 6.63
N SER A 101 -6.15 -1.61 6.62
CA SER A 101 -5.00 -0.69 6.68
C SER A 101 -4.83 0.10 5.39
N GLY A 102 -5.09 -0.48 4.22
CA GLY A 102 -5.06 0.21 2.94
C GLY A 102 -6.04 1.38 2.90
N ALA A 103 -7.30 1.15 3.31
CA ALA A 103 -8.31 2.20 3.40
C ALA A 103 -7.90 3.33 4.36
N GLN A 104 -7.30 3.00 5.51
CA GLN A 104 -6.82 4.04 6.45
C GLN A 104 -5.59 4.78 5.92
N CYS A 105 -4.66 4.11 5.23
CA CYS A 105 -3.53 4.75 4.59
C CYS A 105 -3.96 5.69 3.45
N LEU A 106 -4.99 5.32 2.68
CA LEU A 106 -5.55 6.20 1.66
C LEU A 106 -6.16 7.46 2.31
N ARG A 107 -6.90 7.33 3.42
CA ARG A 107 -7.39 8.48 4.19
C ARG A 107 -6.26 9.35 4.72
N MET A 108 -5.22 8.75 5.30
CA MET A 108 -4.04 9.48 5.78
C MET A 108 -3.38 10.29 4.64
N LEU A 109 -3.26 9.71 3.44
CA LEU A 109 -2.76 10.42 2.26
C LEU A 109 -3.70 11.55 1.81
N THR A 110 -5.02 11.31 1.83
CA THR A 110 -6.01 12.36 1.53
C THR A 110 -5.85 13.54 2.47
N ASP A 111 -5.72 13.28 3.78
CA ASP A 111 -5.54 14.33 4.80
C ASP A 111 -4.18 15.05 4.62
N ALA A 112 -3.12 14.32 4.22
CA ALA A 112 -1.78 14.87 3.99
C ALA A 112 -1.70 15.75 2.73
N LEU A 113 -2.47 15.41 1.69
CA LEU A 113 -2.47 16.11 0.41
C LEU A 113 -3.57 17.18 0.32
N SER A 114 -4.37 17.35 1.35
CA SER A 114 -5.40 18.39 1.41
C SER A 114 -4.75 19.78 1.54
N ALA A 115 -5.41 20.78 0.94
CA ALA A 115 -5.01 22.17 1.11
C ALA A 115 -5.30 22.65 2.55
N ALA A 116 -4.53 23.61 3.04
CA ALA A 116 -4.85 24.30 4.29
C ALA A 116 -6.20 25.07 4.15
N PRO A 117 -7.05 25.14 5.20
CA PRO A 117 -6.81 24.66 6.57
C PRO A 117 -7.15 23.18 6.82
N ASN A 118 -7.60 22.44 5.82
CA ASN A 118 -8.14 21.07 5.96
C ASN A 118 -7.06 19.98 6.08
N ARG A 119 -5.78 20.36 6.06
CA ARG A 119 -4.67 19.42 6.18
C ARG A 119 -4.52 18.93 7.61
N LEU A 120 -4.94 17.70 7.90
CA LEU A 120 -4.84 17.08 9.22
C LEU A 120 -3.50 16.35 9.44
N VAL A 121 -2.80 15.96 8.38
CA VAL A 121 -1.50 15.29 8.43
C VAL A 121 -0.43 16.24 7.89
N ALA A 122 0.33 16.83 8.78
CA ALA A 122 1.41 17.78 8.40
C ALA A 122 2.78 17.12 8.27
N LYS A 123 3.01 16.01 8.98
CA LYS A 123 4.29 15.30 9.04
C LYS A 123 4.08 13.82 8.82
N PHE A 124 5.04 13.18 8.16
CA PHE A 124 5.10 11.74 7.99
C PHE A 124 6.21 11.16 8.86
N ALA A 125 5.88 10.15 9.65
CA ALA A 125 6.80 9.37 10.46
C ALA A 125 6.66 7.88 10.14
N ARG A 126 7.78 7.23 9.83
CA ARG A 126 7.83 5.79 9.54
C ARG A 126 7.66 4.94 10.81
N GLY A 127 8.10 5.48 11.94
CA GLY A 127 8.03 4.91 13.26
C GLY A 127 8.64 5.88 14.28
N SER A 128 8.52 5.60 15.57
CA SER A 128 9.05 6.45 16.64
C SER A 128 10.58 6.62 16.61
N TRP A 129 11.29 5.69 15.96
CA TRP A 129 12.75 5.68 15.82
C TRP A 129 13.25 6.54 14.64
N ALA A 130 12.37 6.92 13.71
CA ALA A 130 12.76 7.59 12.47
C ALA A 130 12.49 9.08 12.53
N GLN A 131 13.36 9.87 11.89
CA GLN A 131 13.09 11.28 11.68
C GLN A 131 11.80 11.48 10.87
N THR A 132 11.06 12.52 11.21
CA THR A 132 9.86 12.93 10.48
C THR A 132 10.22 13.83 9.31
N TRP A 133 9.42 13.77 8.27
CA TRP A 133 9.50 14.65 7.09
C TRP A 133 8.15 15.34 6.86
N PRO A 134 8.11 16.41 6.06
CA PRO A 134 6.83 17.00 5.66
C PRO A 134 5.97 15.97 4.94
N ALA A 135 4.69 15.92 5.28
CA ALA A 135 3.73 15.08 4.56
C ALA A 135 3.49 15.63 3.16
N GLY A 136 3.25 14.75 2.19
CA GLY A 136 3.00 15.12 0.80
C GLY A 136 3.49 14.07 -0.19
N ALA A 137 3.97 14.51 -1.36
CA ALA A 137 4.41 13.62 -2.44
C ALA A 137 5.55 12.66 -2.01
N THR A 138 6.51 13.12 -1.20
CA THR A 138 7.61 12.29 -0.68
C THR A 138 7.08 11.16 0.22
N MET A 139 6.09 11.45 1.06
CA MET A 139 5.40 10.44 1.85
C MET A 139 4.74 9.37 0.94
N PHE A 140 4.00 9.81 -0.06
CA PHE A 140 3.41 8.91 -1.06
C PHE A 140 4.47 8.04 -1.73
N ALA A 141 5.54 8.65 -2.25
CA ALA A 141 6.61 7.94 -2.95
C ALA A 141 7.26 6.87 -2.07
N TYR A 142 7.52 7.18 -0.80
CA TYR A 142 8.05 6.21 0.15
C TYR A 142 7.10 5.03 0.40
N MET A 143 5.82 5.32 0.68
CA MET A 143 4.82 4.29 0.94
C MET A 143 4.67 3.35 -0.26
N PHE A 144 4.58 3.93 -1.46
CA PHE A 144 4.48 3.19 -2.72
C PHE A 144 5.71 2.31 -2.96
N SER A 145 6.92 2.88 -2.86
CA SER A 145 8.18 2.18 -3.10
C SER A 145 8.41 1.04 -2.10
N HIS A 146 8.11 1.26 -0.84
CA HIS A 146 8.23 0.24 0.21
C HIS A 146 7.31 -0.97 -0.09
N GLU A 147 6.07 -0.71 -0.46
CA GLU A 147 5.12 -1.78 -0.79
C GLU A 147 5.48 -2.48 -2.09
N ALA A 148 5.92 -1.75 -3.12
CA ALA A 148 6.37 -2.32 -4.39
C ALA A 148 7.59 -3.25 -4.20
N HIS A 149 8.56 -2.84 -3.35
CA HIS A 149 9.71 -3.67 -3.00
C HIS A 149 9.28 -5.01 -2.41
N HIS A 150 8.39 -5.01 -1.44
CA HIS A 150 7.92 -6.23 -0.81
C HIS A 150 7.01 -7.07 -1.71
N ARG A 151 6.22 -6.46 -2.61
CA ARG A 151 5.49 -7.20 -3.65
C ARG A 151 6.44 -7.98 -4.55
N GLY A 152 7.54 -7.35 -4.98
CA GLY A 152 8.57 -8.03 -5.76
C GLY A 152 9.14 -9.25 -5.03
N GLN A 153 9.42 -9.13 -3.74
CA GLN A 153 9.88 -10.25 -2.92
C GLN A 153 8.85 -11.38 -2.86
N ILE A 154 7.57 -11.08 -2.63
CA ILE A 154 6.49 -12.08 -2.57
C ILE A 154 6.38 -12.85 -3.90
N LEU A 155 6.36 -12.13 -5.03
CA LEU A 155 6.25 -12.73 -6.35
C LEU A 155 7.47 -13.60 -6.67
N LEU A 156 8.67 -13.14 -6.34
CA LEU A 156 9.90 -13.91 -6.52
C LEU A 156 9.90 -15.18 -5.69
N LEU A 157 9.54 -15.09 -4.39
CA LEU A 157 9.47 -16.24 -3.49
C LEU A 157 8.45 -17.26 -3.98
N ALA A 158 7.24 -16.83 -4.34
CA ALA A 158 6.22 -17.71 -4.87
C ALA A 158 6.71 -18.42 -6.15
N HIS A 159 7.38 -17.71 -7.05
CA HIS A 159 7.94 -18.29 -8.26
C HIS A 159 9.04 -19.32 -7.95
N GLN A 160 9.99 -19.01 -7.08
CA GLN A 160 11.08 -19.92 -6.69
C GLN A 160 10.58 -21.20 -6.02
N MET A 161 9.46 -21.12 -5.29
CA MET A 161 8.82 -22.27 -4.67
C MET A 161 7.89 -23.06 -5.62
N GLY A 162 7.80 -22.68 -6.92
CA GLY A 162 6.94 -23.34 -7.90
C GLY A 162 5.46 -22.90 -7.88
N TYR A 163 5.11 -21.88 -7.09
CA TYR A 163 3.74 -21.33 -7.00
C TYR A 163 3.59 -20.04 -7.81
N ARG A 164 3.90 -20.10 -9.10
CA ARG A 164 3.85 -18.94 -9.98
C ARG A 164 2.43 -18.37 -10.09
N LEU A 165 2.27 -17.07 -9.85
CA LEU A 165 1.00 -16.36 -10.01
C LEU A 165 0.81 -15.94 -11.46
N LEU A 166 0.12 -16.74 -12.25
CA LEU A 166 -0.01 -16.57 -13.71
C LEU A 166 -0.84 -15.35 -14.11
N HIS A 167 -1.87 -15.01 -13.31
CA HIS A 167 -2.80 -13.92 -13.62
C HIS A 167 -2.41 -12.60 -12.96
N THR A 168 -1.54 -12.63 -11.95
CA THR A 168 -1.10 -11.42 -11.23
C THR A 168 -0.20 -10.55 -12.09
N THR A 169 0.72 -11.14 -12.88
CA THR A 169 1.62 -10.35 -13.72
C THR A 169 0.86 -9.49 -14.72
N PRO A 170 -0.09 -10.01 -15.53
CA PRO A 170 -0.93 -9.16 -16.37
C PRO A 170 -1.78 -8.16 -15.55
N GLY A 171 -2.32 -8.57 -14.40
CA GLY A 171 -3.11 -7.70 -13.52
C GLY A 171 -2.33 -6.52 -12.98
N VAL A 172 -1.05 -6.71 -12.65
CA VAL A 172 -0.17 -5.63 -12.16
C VAL A 172 0.15 -4.62 -13.25
N TRP A 173 0.24 -5.05 -14.51
CA TRP A 173 0.51 -4.16 -15.64
C TRP A 173 -0.76 -3.51 -16.23
N HIS A 174 -1.92 -4.08 -16.01
CA HIS A 174 -3.20 -3.54 -16.47
C HIS A 174 -3.88 -2.71 -15.39
N TRP A 175 -3.34 -1.54 -15.12
CA TRP A 175 -3.81 -0.61 -14.10
C TRP A 175 -5.26 -0.18 -14.29
N GLU A 176 -5.72 -0.06 -15.53
CA GLU A 176 -7.11 0.31 -15.86
C GLU A 176 -8.12 -0.66 -15.23
N LYS A 177 -7.79 -1.95 -15.21
CA LYS A 177 -8.63 -2.97 -14.58
C LYS A 177 -8.64 -2.79 -13.05
N LEU A 178 -7.50 -2.50 -12.45
CA LEU A 178 -7.38 -2.27 -11.02
C LEU A 178 -8.07 -0.98 -10.61
N TRP A 179 -7.97 0.08 -11.39
CA TRP A 179 -8.70 1.33 -11.17
C TRP A 179 -10.21 1.14 -11.20
N LYS A 180 -10.74 0.40 -12.18
CA LYS A 180 -12.17 0.05 -12.24
C LYS A 180 -12.61 -0.74 -11.01
N GLN A 181 -11.81 -1.72 -10.57
CA GLN A 181 -12.11 -2.51 -9.38
C GLN A 181 -12.06 -1.67 -8.08
N ALA A 182 -11.20 -0.67 -8.03
CA ALA A 182 -11.12 0.28 -6.92
C ALA A 182 -12.22 1.36 -6.95
N GLY A 183 -13.12 1.33 -7.92
CA GLY A 183 -14.17 2.33 -8.08
C GLY A 183 -13.69 3.66 -8.65
N LEU A 184 -12.48 3.70 -9.22
CA LEU A 184 -11.91 4.91 -9.81
C LEU A 184 -12.33 5.03 -11.27
N ALA A 185 -12.82 6.20 -11.64
CA ALA A 185 -13.18 6.48 -13.03
C ALA A 185 -11.91 6.58 -13.89
N THR A 186 -11.85 5.79 -14.97
CA THR A 186 -10.89 6.08 -16.03
C THR A 186 -11.27 7.40 -16.67
N ARG A 187 -10.40 8.41 -16.56
CA ARG A 187 -10.64 9.69 -17.25
C ARG A 187 -10.62 9.43 -18.77
N PRO A 188 -11.61 9.93 -19.53
CA PRO A 188 -11.51 9.89 -20.98
C PRO A 188 -10.31 10.73 -21.40
N HIS A 189 -9.54 10.20 -22.36
CA HIS A 189 -8.41 10.89 -22.99
C HIS A 189 -8.91 12.07 -23.81
#